data_e783f387fc131cb2dbdb0dc1d715866a
#
_entry.id   e783f387fc131cb2dbdb0dc1d715866a
#
_cell.length_a   1.000
_cell.length_b   1.000
_cell.length_c   1.000
_cell.angle_alpha   90.00
_cell.angle_beta   90.00
_cell.angle_gamma   90.00
#
_symmetry.space_group_name_H-M   'P 1'
#
loop_
_entity.id
_entity.type
_entity.pdbx_description
1 polymer ?
#
loop_
_entity_poly.entity_id
_entity_poly.type
_entity_poly.pdbx_seq_one_letter_code
_entity_poly.pdbx_strand_id
1 'polypeptide(L)'
;MKKLSIILSIILSSCGGGGGGGTDSNEIQNNPPTINNSNFTYDVVENQTQAFSVNASDPDNDVIVYEINGGADENLFLVDSSGQVFFLTAPDFENPLDADSDNVYLFTFTASDGTYSDSRTY
;
A
#
# COMPACT_ATOMS: atom_id res chain seq x y z
N MET A 1 4.91 -14.54 -22.51
CA MET A 1 4.45 -14.20 -21.16
C MET A 1 3.54 -13.01 -21.25
N LYS A 2 2.29 -13.17 -20.88
CA LYS A 2 1.34 -12.07 -20.83
C LYS A 2 1.54 -11.33 -19.51
N LYS A 3 1.40 -10.02 -19.52
CA LYS A 3 1.58 -9.14 -18.35
C LYS A 3 0.26 -8.52 -17.97
N LEU A 4 0.01 -8.44 -16.67
CA LEU A 4 -1.12 -7.75 -16.07
C LEU A 4 -0.66 -6.38 -15.56
N SER A 5 -1.51 -5.37 -15.65
CA SER A 5 -1.19 -4.01 -15.22
C SER A 5 -2.03 -3.58 -14.03
N ILE A 6 -1.40 -2.97 -13.05
CA ILE A 6 -2.05 -2.42 -11.85
C ILE A 6 -1.96 -0.89 -11.95
N ILE A 7 -3.10 -0.21 -11.96
CA ILE A 7 -3.18 1.25 -12.19
C ILE A 7 -3.58 2.01 -10.93
N LEU A 8 -2.94 3.16 -10.72
CA LEU A 8 -3.11 4.05 -9.58
C LEU A 8 -4.25 5.05 -9.74
N SER A 9 -4.97 5.29 -8.65
CA SER A 9 -5.76 6.51 -8.43
C SER A 9 -5.19 7.29 -7.24
N ILE A 10 -4.86 8.57 -7.44
CA ILE A 10 -4.34 9.45 -6.39
C ILE A 10 -5.49 10.17 -5.70
N ILE A 11 -5.65 9.97 -4.40
CA ILE A 11 -6.47 10.85 -3.59
C ILE A 11 -5.53 11.68 -2.71
N LEU A 12 -5.38 12.97 -3.04
CA LEU A 12 -4.74 13.91 -2.14
C LEU A 12 -5.69 14.22 -0.99
N SER A 13 -5.37 13.76 0.22
CA SER A 13 -5.99 14.26 1.44
C SER A 13 -5.12 15.37 2.01
N SER A 14 -5.56 16.61 1.87
CA SER A 14 -4.98 17.77 2.53
C SER A 14 -5.57 17.90 3.94
N CYS A 15 -4.75 17.71 4.97
CA CYS A 15 -5.12 18.07 6.34
C CYS A 15 -4.42 19.38 6.70
N GLY A 16 -5.19 20.45 6.77
CA GLY A 16 -4.77 21.70 7.37
C GLY A 16 -5.20 21.74 8.83
N GLY A 17 -4.26 21.83 9.77
CA GLY A 17 -4.53 22.02 11.19
C GLY A 17 -3.64 23.11 11.75
N GLY A 18 -4.23 24.25 12.15
CA GLY A 18 -3.57 25.27 12.92
C GLY A 18 -3.91 25.11 14.41
N GLY A 19 -2.98 25.39 15.31
CA GLY A 19 -3.26 25.48 16.73
C GLY A 19 -2.02 25.88 17.50
N GLY A 20 -2.01 27.06 18.10
CA GLY A 20 -0.95 27.54 18.96
C GLY A 20 -1.23 27.22 20.43
N GLY A 21 -0.17 27.19 21.26
CA GLY A 21 -0.25 27.16 22.72
C GLY A 21 0.92 26.41 23.33
N GLY A 22 1.88 27.15 23.89
CA GLY A 22 3.08 26.61 24.49
C GLY A 22 2.85 25.95 25.85
N THR A 23 3.49 24.84 26.06
CA THR A 23 4.11 24.39 27.30
C THR A 23 5.25 23.48 26.88
N ASP A 24 6.46 23.72 27.47
CA ASP A 24 7.62 22.86 27.30
C ASP A 24 7.35 21.45 27.90
N SER A 25 6.62 20.66 27.20
CA SER A 25 6.70 19.22 27.34
C SER A 25 7.60 18.74 26.21
N ASN A 26 8.67 18.09 26.57
CA ASN A 26 9.52 17.36 25.64
C ASN A 26 8.73 16.14 25.15
N GLU A 27 7.64 16.40 24.45
CA GLU A 27 6.88 15.37 23.75
C GLU A 27 7.77 14.87 22.63
N ILE A 28 8.15 13.63 22.72
CA ILE A 28 8.74 12.92 21.59
C ILE A 28 7.64 12.95 20.52
N GLN A 29 7.85 13.82 19.53
CA GLN A 29 6.90 13.98 18.43
C GLN A 29 7.03 12.75 17.53
N ASN A 30 6.00 11.92 17.52
CA ASN A 30 5.90 10.82 16.58
C ASN A 30 5.57 11.36 15.18
N ASN A 31 6.34 10.98 14.18
CA ASN A 31 6.14 11.36 12.79
C ASN A 31 5.58 10.17 12.01
N PRO A 32 4.71 10.39 11.02
CA PRO A 32 4.12 9.29 10.26
C PRO A 32 5.16 8.56 9.40
N PRO A 33 4.97 7.25 9.19
CA PRO A 33 5.75 6.52 8.21
C PRO A 33 5.50 7.04 6.80
N THR A 34 6.41 6.78 5.89
CA THR A 34 6.31 7.18 4.49
C THR A 34 6.57 5.99 3.58
N ILE A 35 5.66 5.72 2.64
CA ILE A 35 5.85 4.75 1.58
C ILE A 35 6.79 5.34 0.54
N ASN A 36 7.94 4.68 0.33
CA ASN A 36 9.04 5.19 -0.49
C ASN A 36 8.96 4.82 -1.98
N ASN A 37 8.06 3.91 -2.34
CA ASN A 37 7.91 3.49 -3.73
C ASN A 37 7.41 4.64 -4.59
N SER A 38 8.12 4.93 -5.67
CA SER A 38 7.74 5.94 -6.66
C SER A 38 6.84 5.39 -7.75
N ASN A 39 6.85 4.08 -7.94
CA ASN A 39 5.99 3.40 -8.89
C ASN A 39 4.67 3.02 -8.23
N PHE A 40 3.59 3.29 -8.91
CA PHE A 40 2.23 3.00 -8.48
C PHE A 40 1.53 1.99 -9.39
N THR A 41 2.23 1.53 -10.40
CA THR A 41 1.77 0.52 -11.34
C THR A 41 2.87 -0.51 -11.51
N TYR A 42 2.51 -1.79 -11.42
CA TYR A 42 3.41 -2.91 -11.61
C TYR A 42 2.84 -3.89 -12.61
N ASP A 43 3.67 -4.30 -13.55
CA ASP A 43 3.35 -5.42 -14.42
C ASP A 43 3.76 -6.71 -13.71
N VAL A 44 2.82 -7.60 -13.49
CA VAL A 44 3.07 -8.91 -12.89
C VAL A 44 2.87 -10.02 -13.93
N VAL A 45 3.62 -11.09 -13.75
CA VAL A 45 3.54 -12.26 -14.64
C VAL A 45 2.44 -13.18 -14.14
N GLU A 46 1.59 -13.67 -15.05
CA GLU A 46 0.59 -14.66 -14.71
C GLU A 46 1.21 -15.97 -14.17
N ASN A 47 0.40 -16.76 -13.48
CA ASN A 47 0.77 -18.05 -12.89
C ASN A 47 1.84 -17.98 -11.78
N GLN A 48 2.01 -16.81 -11.16
CA GLN A 48 2.87 -16.59 -10.00
C GLN A 48 2.09 -15.85 -8.90
N THR A 49 2.31 -16.25 -7.65
CA THR A 49 1.67 -15.58 -6.51
C THR A 49 2.42 -14.35 -6.06
N GLN A 50 3.74 -14.29 -6.22
CA GLN A 50 4.53 -13.12 -5.84
C GLN A 50 4.28 -11.98 -6.82
N ALA A 51 3.84 -10.84 -6.30
CA ALA A 51 3.57 -9.64 -7.08
C ALA A 51 4.77 -8.67 -7.08
N PHE A 52 4.91 -7.87 -6.02
CA PHE A 52 5.98 -6.86 -5.88
C PHE A 52 6.22 -6.54 -4.41
N SER A 53 7.24 -5.72 -4.13
CA SER A 53 7.52 -5.25 -2.77
C SER A 53 7.24 -3.77 -2.63
N VAL A 54 6.64 -3.39 -1.50
CA VAL A 54 6.48 -2.00 -1.08
C VAL A 54 7.42 -1.75 0.09
N ASN A 55 8.15 -0.64 0.05
CA ASN A 55 9.04 -0.21 1.12
C ASN A 55 8.51 1.05 1.77
N ALA A 56 8.56 1.10 3.09
CA ALA A 56 8.28 2.31 3.85
C ALA A 56 9.41 2.57 4.86
N SER A 57 9.53 3.81 5.28
CA SER A 57 10.45 4.24 6.32
C SER A 57 9.73 5.12 7.32
N ASP A 58 10.16 5.04 8.56
CA ASP A 58 9.68 5.87 9.65
C ASP A 58 10.82 6.77 10.16
N PRO A 59 10.58 8.10 10.31
CA PRO A 59 11.62 9.03 10.79
C PRO A 59 12.08 8.77 12.22
N ASP A 60 11.22 8.16 13.04
CA ASP A 60 11.49 7.86 14.46
C ASP A 60 12.03 6.43 14.63
N ASN A 61 12.11 5.67 13.54
CA ASN A 61 12.47 4.26 13.47
C ASN A 61 11.47 3.35 14.22
N ASP A 62 10.21 3.74 14.23
CA ASP A 62 9.16 2.90 14.77
C ASP A 62 8.90 1.67 13.89
N VAL A 63 8.33 0.65 14.50
CA VAL A 63 7.99 -0.59 13.79
C VAL A 63 6.83 -0.33 12.84
N ILE A 64 7.04 -0.56 11.56
CA ILE A 64 6.01 -0.42 10.54
C ILE A 64 5.25 -1.74 10.38
N VAL A 65 3.93 -1.66 10.45
CA VAL A 65 3.00 -2.73 10.11
C VAL A 65 2.38 -2.44 8.75
N TYR A 66 2.34 -3.45 7.89
CA TYR A 66 1.79 -3.36 6.55
C TYR A 66 0.44 -4.06 6.46
N GLU A 67 -0.51 -3.43 5.77
CA GLU A 67 -1.84 -3.96 5.53
C GLU A 67 -2.31 -3.67 4.10
N ILE A 68 -3.16 -4.55 3.59
CA ILE A 68 -3.97 -4.29 2.39
C ILE A 68 -5.41 -4.10 2.88
N ASN A 69 -5.96 -2.90 2.66
CA ASN A 69 -7.24 -2.51 3.23
C ASN A 69 -7.98 -1.52 2.29
N GLY A 70 -8.63 -2.01 1.30
CA GLY A 70 -9.41 -1.22 0.35
C GLY A 70 -9.04 -1.47 -1.11
N GLY A 71 -9.88 -0.97 -1.99
CA GLY A 71 -9.82 -1.25 -3.41
C GLY A 71 -10.77 -2.40 -3.81
N ALA A 72 -11.06 -2.49 -5.11
CA ALA A 72 -12.02 -3.47 -5.60
C ALA A 72 -11.55 -4.92 -5.42
N ASP A 73 -10.24 -5.13 -5.40
CA ASP A 73 -9.61 -6.45 -5.42
C ASP A 73 -8.81 -6.77 -4.15
N GLU A 74 -9.03 -6.03 -3.05
CA GLU A 74 -8.29 -6.21 -1.78
C GLU A 74 -8.26 -7.65 -1.29
N ASN A 75 -9.36 -8.39 -1.48
CA ASN A 75 -9.52 -9.77 -1.03
C ASN A 75 -8.70 -10.79 -1.85
N LEU A 76 -8.06 -10.36 -2.92
CA LEU A 76 -7.22 -11.22 -3.76
C LEU A 76 -5.75 -11.18 -3.36
N PHE A 77 -5.38 -10.32 -2.41
CA PHE A 77 -4.01 -10.07 -2.01
C PHE A 77 -3.74 -10.30 -0.53
N LEU A 78 -2.47 -10.51 -0.23
CA LEU A 78 -1.93 -10.41 1.12
C LEU A 78 -0.57 -9.70 1.08
N VAL A 79 -0.15 -9.16 2.22
CA VAL A 79 1.17 -8.57 2.41
C VAL A 79 1.83 -9.21 3.63
N ASP A 80 3.13 -9.44 3.56
CA ASP A 80 3.90 -9.92 4.70
C ASP A 80 4.55 -8.77 5.50
N SER A 81 5.18 -9.09 6.61
CA SER A 81 5.84 -8.13 7.48
C SER A 81 7.03 -7.39 6.85
N SER A 82 7.49 -7.83 5.69
CA SER A 82 8.56 -7.18 4.93
C SER A 82 8.04 -6.23 3.84
N GLY A 83 6.71 -6.13 3.67
CA GLY A 83 6.09 -5.35 2.61
C GLY A 83 6.01 -6.07 1.25
N GLN A 84 6.27 -7.39 1.23
CA GLN A 84 6.11 -8.19 0.03
C GLN A 84 4.63 -8.51 -0.18
N VAL A 85 4.11 -8.15 -1.35
CA VAL A 85 2.73 -8.38 -1.78
C VAL A 85 2.62 -9.66 -2.57
N PHE A 86 1.59 -10.43 -2.27
CA PHE A 86 1.28 -11.70 -2.93
C PHE A 86 -0.19 -11.75 -3.36
N PHE A 87 -0.46 -12.42 -4.46
CA PHE A 87 -1.80 -12.91 -4.76
C PHE A 87 -2.12 -14.12 -3.89
N LEU A 88 -3.33 -14.23 -3.40
CA LEU A 88 -3.83 -15.44 -2.73
C LEU A 88 -3.95 -16.63 -3.68
N THR A 89 -4.32 -16.34 -4.93
CA THR A 89 -4.33 -17.29 -6.03
C THR A 89 -3.57 -16.70 -7.20
N ALA A 90 -2.68 -17.45 -7.82
CA ALA A 90 -1.92 -16.97 -8.97
C ALA A 90 -2.87 -16.49 -10.08
N PRO A 91 -2.69 -15.28 -10.60
CA PRO A 91 -3.57 -14.73 -11.62
C PRO A 91 -3.39 -15.50 -12.95
N ASP A 92 -4.50 -15.67 -13.65
CA ASP A 92 -4.58 -16.26 -14.98
C ASP A 92 -5.16 -15.22 -15.93
N PHE A 93 -4.40 -14.82 -16.93
CA PHE A 93 -4.79 -13.76 -17.86
C PHE A 93 -6.04 -14.12 -18.67
N GLU A 94 -6.22 -15.37 -19.00
CA GLU A 94 -7.40 -15.87 -19.73
C GLU A 94 -8.65 -16.00 -18.86
N ASN A 95 -8.47 -16.07 -17.51
CA ASN A 95 -9.55 -16.20 -16.54
C ASN A 95 -9.33 -15.23 -15.37
N PRO A 96 -9.44 -13.91 -15.58
CA PRO A 96 -9.16 -12.92 -14.57
C PRO A 96 -10.11 -13.01 -13.38
N LEU A 97 -9.57 -12.81 -12.17
CA LEU A 97 -10.31 -12.86 -10.90
C LEU A 97 -10.61 -11.47 -10.33
N ASP A 98 -10.11 -10.41 -10.97
CA ASP A 98 -10.39 -9.03 -10.62
C ASP A 98 -11.88 -8.69 -10.78
N ALA A 99 -12.34 -7.65 -10.09
CA ALA A 99 -13.74 -7.34 -9.92
C ALA A 99 -14.51 -7.08 -11.24
N ASP A 100 -13.83 -6.58 -12.28
CA ASP A 100 -14.42 -6.24 -13.58
C ASP A 100 -13.84 -7.02 -14.76
N SER A 101 -12.94 -7.96 -14.47
CA SER A 101 -12.36 -8.90 -15.44
C SER A 101 -11.57 -8.24 -16.57
N ASP A 102 -10.92 -7.12 -16.28
CA ASP A 102 -10.09 -6.39 -17.24
C ASP A 102 -8.57 -6.68 -17.10
N ASN A 103 -8.19 -7.55 -16.14
CA ASN A 103 -6.81 -7.85 -15.77
C ASN A 103 -6.06 -6.68 -15.12
N VAL A 104 -6.80 -5.71 -14.57
CA VAL A 104 -6.27 -4.62 -13.76
C VAL A 104 -6.73 -4.80 -12.32
N TYR A 105 -5.80 -4.98 -11.41
CA TYR A 105 -6.07 -5.23 -10.00
C TYR A 105 -5.88 -3.95 -9.18
N LEU A 106 -6.88 -3.60 -8.37
CA LEU A 106 -6.90 -2.37 -7.57
C LEU A 106 -7.01 -2.68 -6.09
N PHE A 107 -6.02 -2.25 -5.31
CA PHE A 107 -6.06 -2.33 -3.85
C PHE A 107 -5.32 -1.16 -3.19
N THR A 108 -5.63 -0.92 -1.92
CA THR A 108 -4.93 0.08 -1.11
C THR A 108 -3.96 -0.62 -0.16
N PHE A 109 -2.71 -0.20 -0.21
CA PHE A 109 -1.66 -0.62 0.70
C PHE A 109 -1.45 0.45 1.76
N THR A 110 -1.36 0.05 3.01
CA THR A 110 -1.17 0.94 4.16
C THR A 110 0.07 0.51 4.95
N ALA A 111 0.90 1.49 5.29
CA ALA A 111 2.00 1.36 6.23
C ALA A 111 1.67 2.17 7.49
N SER A 112 1.71 1.57 8.67
CA SER A 112 1.36 2.20 9.94
C SER A 112 2.42 1.95 11.00
N ASP A 113 2.73 2.96 11.80
CA ASP A 113 3.56 2.88 13.02
C ASP A 113 2.74 2.57 14.29
N GLY A 114 1.42 2.38 14.14
CA GLY A 114 0.47 2.17 15.24
C GLY A 114 -0.22 3.45 15.71
N THR A 115 0.27 4.63 15.32
CA THR A 115 -0.32 5.94 15.64
C THR A 115 -0.75 6.67 14.36
N TYR A 116 0.11 6.67 13.37
CA TYR A 116 -0.10 7.28 12.06
C TYR A 116 0.06 6.24 10.93
N SER A 117 -0.37 6.62 9.75
CA SER A 117 -0.24 5.76 8.58
C SER A 117 -0.06 6.56 7.31
N ASP A 118 0.62 5.96 6.33
CA ASP A 118 0.64 6.37 4.93
C ASP A 118 0.00 5.27 4.08
N SER A 119 -0.84 5.65 3.13
CA SER A 119 -1.57 4.70 2.28
C SER A 119 -1.43 5.05 0.82
N ARG A 120 -1.33 4.02 -0.02
CA ARG A 120 -1.27 4.13 -1.48
C ARG A 120 -2.20 3.12 -2.13
N THR A 121 -2.91 3.55 -3.15
CA THR A 121 -3.69 2.64 -4.01
C THR A 121 -2.82 2.17 -5.18
N TYR A 122 -2.84 0.89 -5.41
CA TYR A 122 -2.12 0.19 -6.46
C TYR A 122 -3.09 -0.53 -7.36
#